data_49718533b30a5f443cb40b1a0a5bc0f9
#
_entry.id   49718533b30a5f443cb40b1a0a5bc0f9
#
_cell.length_a   1.000
_cell.length_b   1.000
_cell.length_c   1.000
_cell.angle_alpha   90.00
_cell.angle_beta   90.00
_cell.angle_gamma   90.00
#
_symmetry.space_group_name_H-M   'P 1'
#
loop_
_entity.id
_entity.type
_entity.pdbx_description
1 polymer ?
#
loop_
_entity_poly.entity_id
_entity_poly.type
_entity_poly.pdbx_seq_one_letter_code
_entity_poly.pdbx_strand_id
1 'polypeptide(L)'
;AGREVLCATLAEATAKHDRADLIAALTAAGVPAGPINRVSEALSDPQVQARGMVVAPDGIAGLRTPITLSRSPTVAQGAAPALGEGAFSWRR
;
A
#
# COMPACT_ATOMS: atom_id res chain seq x y z
N ALA A 1 -0.75 32.18 -10.03
CA ALA A 1 -2.05 32.72 -9.53
C ALA A 1 -3.22 31.74 -9.74
N GLY A 2 -3.34 31.02 -10.88
CA GLY A 2 -4.48 30.13 -11.13
C GLY A 2 -4.51 28.84 -10.31
N ARG A 3 -3.36 28.24 -10.01
CA ARG A 3 -3.28 26.97 -9.29
C ARG A 3 -3.79 27.06 -7.85
N GLU A 4 -3.44 28.12 -7.13
CA GLU A 4 -3.85 28.29 -5.74
C GLU A 4 -5.36 28.44 -5.61
N VAL A 5 -5.96 29.25 -6.48
CA VAL A 5 -7.42 29.41 -6.54
C VAL A 5 -8.10 28.09 -6.86
N LEU A 6 -7.60 27.34 -7.85
CA LEU A 6 -8.14 26.04 -8.21
C LEU A 6 -8.04 25.04 -7.06
N CYS A 7 -6.90 24.95 -6.38
CA CYS A 7 -6.72 24.06 -5.24
C CYS A 7 -7.67 24.42 -4.09
N ALA A 8 -7.87 25.70 -3.80
CA ALA A 8 -8.82 26.14 -2.79
C ALA A 8 -10.26 25.75 -3.15
N THR A 9 -10.68 26.01 -4.39
CA THR A 9 -12.01 25.63 -4.86
C THR A 9 -12.25 24.13 -4.81
N LEU A 10 -11.26 23.32 -5.21
CA LEU A 10 -11.35 21.87 -5.12
C LEU A 10 -11.41 21.39 -3.67
N ALA A 11 -10.61 21.98 -2.77
CA ALA A 11 -10.62 21.62 -1.36
C ALA A 11 -11.99 21.91 -0.71
N GLU A 12 -12.59 23.06 -1.00
CA GLU A 12 -13.94 23.39 -0.52
C GLU A 12 -15.01 22.46 -1.08
N ALA A 13 -14.91 22.08 -2.35
CA ALA A 13 -15.86 21.16 -2.96
C ALA A 13 -15.73 19.73 -2.39
N THR A 14 -14.52 19.23 -2.26
CA THR A 14 -14.26 17.86 -1.77
C THR A 14 -14.55 17.72 -0.27
N ALA A 15 -14.35 18.75 0.53
CA ALA A 15 -14.64 18.74 1.96
C ALA A 15 -16.13 18.49 2.32
N LYS A 16 -17.03 18.62 1.35
CA LYS A 16 -18.47 18.41 1.53
C LYS A 16 -18.90 16.94 1.36
N HIS A 17 -17.99 16.08 0.97
CA HIS A 17 -18.25 14.68 0.67
C HIS A 17 -17.49 13.75 1.59
N ASP A 18 -18.07 12.60 1.89
CA ASP A 18 -17.31 11.48 2.46
C ASP A 18 -16.29 10.98 1.45
N ARG A 19 -15.11 10.54 1.93
CA ARG A 19 -14.00 10.07 1.09
C ARG A 19 -14.39 8.92 0.16
N ALA A 20 -15.13 7.94 0.69
CA ALA A 20 -15.52 6.77 -0.07
C ALA A 20 -16.52 7.12 -1.17
N ASP A 21 -17.53 7.93 -0.85
CA ASP A 21 -18.57 8.37 -1.77
C ASP A 21 -17.99 9.24 -2.89
N LEU A 22 -17.08 10.14 -2.54
CA LEU A 22 -16.39 10.98 -3.51
C LEU A 22 -15.56 10.16 -4.51
N ILE A 23 -14.79 9.18 -4.02
CA ILE A 23 -13.99 8.30 -4.88
C ILE A 23 -14.89 7.48 -5.80
N ALA A 24 -16.00 6.94 -5.29
CA ALA A 24 -16.96 6.19 -6.09
C ALA A 24 -17.57 7.06 -7.20
N ALA A 25 -17.98 8.30 -6.86
CA ALA A 25 -18.55 9.24 -7.84
C ALA A 25 -17.53 9.65 -8.91
N LEU A 26 -16.28 9.93 -8.53
CA LEU A 26 -15.21 10.28 -9.47
C LEU A 26 -14.88 9.10 -10.39
N THR A 27 -14.82 7.89 -9.85
CA THR A 27 -14.59 6.66 -10.63
C THR A 27 -15.70 6.45 -11.65
N ALA A 28 -16.97 6.61 -11.23
CA ALA A 28 -18.13 6.51 -12.12
C ALA A 28 -18.10 7.56 -13.24
N ALA A 29 -17.57 8.75 -12.97
CA ALA A 29 -17.37 9.80 -13.95
C ALA A 29 -16.11 9.61 -14.83
N GLY A 30 -15.35 8.53 -14.68
CA GLY A 30 -14.13 8.27 -15.42
C GLY A 30 -12.94 9.17 -15.00
N VAL A 31 -13.02 9.79 -13.83
CA VAL A 31 -11.95 10.61 -13.28
C VAL A 31 -11.05 9.74 -12.40
N PRO A 32 -9.74 9.60 -12.69
CA PRO A 32 -8.83 8.85 -11.86
C PRO A 32 -8.74 9.45 -10.45
N ALA A 33 -9.09 8.66 -9.46
CA ALA A 33 -9.03 9.04 -8.06
C ALA A 33 -8.67 7.83 -7.19
N GLY A 34 -8.05 8.07 -6.05
CA GLY A 34 -7.71 7.03 -5.11
C GLY A 34 -7.58 7.57 -3.69
N PRO A 35 -7.76 6.72 -2.67
CA PRO A 35 -7.65 7.13 -1.29
C PRO A 35 -6.17 7.33 -0.90
N ILE A 36 -5.91 8.32 -0.06
CA ILE A 36 -4.66 8.40 0.69
C ILE A 36 -4.88 7.58 1.97
N ASN A 37 -4.32 6.38 1.98
CA ASN A 37 -4.51 5.42 3.06
C ASN A 37 -3.39 5.53 4.10
N ARG A 38 -3.72 5.28 5.36
CA ARG A 38 -2.74 4.92 6.38
C ARG A 38 -2.20 3.52 6.06
N VAL A 39 -1.03 3.16 6.61
CA VAL A 39 -0.42 1.85 6.37
C VAL A 39 -1.38 0.70 6.71
N SER A 40 -2.06 0.77 7.85
CA SER A 40 -3.04 -0.24 8.26
C SER A 40 -4.21 -0.37 7.26
N GLU A 41 -4.72 0.75 6.74
CA GLU A 41 -5.79 0.76 5.75
C GLU A 41 -5.30 0.16 4.42
N ALA A 42 -4.09 0.53 3.99
CA ALA A 42 -3.49 -0.02 2.77
C ALA A 42 -3.27 -1.54 2.87
N LEU A 43 -2.84 -2.04 4.04
CA LEU A 43 -2.65 -3.47 4.25
C LEU A 43 -3.98 -4.25 4.31
N SER A 44 -5.07 -3.59 4.68
CA SER A 44 -6.42 -4.16 4.71
C SER A 44 -7.17 -4.03 3.38
N ASP A 45 -6.57 -3.34 2.40
CA ASP A 45 -7.18 -3.16 1.08
C ASP A 45 -7.45 -4.52 0.41
N PRO A 46 -8.66 -4.74 -0.15
CA PRO A 46 -9.02 -6.00 -0.81
C PRO A 46 -8.03 -6.44 -1.91
N GLN A 47 -7.46 -5.50 -2.66
CA GLN A 47 -6.48 -5.80 -3.70
C GLN A 47 -5.15 -6.28 -3.10
N VAL A 48 -4.70 -5.68 -1.99
CA VAL A 48 -3.48 -6.07 -1.27
C VAL A 48 -3.64 -7.46 -0.67
N GLN A 49 -4.82 -7.74 -0.10
CA GLN A 49 -5.18 -9.06 0.44
C GLN A 49 -5.27 -10.12 -0.68
N ALA A 50 -5.97 -9.82 -1.77
CA ALA A 50 -6.11 -10.75 -2.91
C ALA A 50 -4.77 -11.11 -3.55
N ARG A 51 -3.79 -10.20 -3.51
CA ARG A 51 -2.41 -10.45 -3.98
C ARG A 51 -1.54 -11.19 -2.96
N GLY A 52 -2.03 -11.48 -1.77
CA GLY A 52 -1.26 -12.12 -0.71
C GLY A 52 -0.01 -11.33 -0.33
N MET A 53 -0.12 -10.00 -0.29
CA MET A 53 1.02 -9.13 0.01
C MET A 53 1.42 -9.15 1.48
N VAL A 54 0.47 -9.43 2.37
CA VAL A 54 0.73 -9.60 3.79
C VAL A 54 1.07 -11.06 4.05
N VAL A 55 2.21 -11.29 4.67
CA VAL A 55 2.72 -12.62 5.03
C VAL A 55 3.13 -12.61 6.50
N ALA A 56 3.16 -13.78 7.12
CA ALA A 56 3.54 -13.90 8.53
C ALA A 56 4.42 -15.15 8.74
N PRO A 57 5.62 -15.20 8.15
CA PRO A 57 6.54 -16.31 8.40
C PRO A 57 6.91 -16.31 9.88
N ASP A 58 6.91 -17.50 10.48
CA ASP A 58 7.18 -17.72 11.91
C ASP A 58 6.31 -16.84 12.85
N GLY A 59 5.10 -16.46 12.39
CA GLY A 59 4.16 -15.65 13.15
C GLY A 59 4.46 -14.14 13.17
N ILE A 60 5.52 -13.67 12.52
CA ILE A 60 5.87 -12.26 12.43
C ILE A 60 5.31 -11.67 11.14
N ALA A 61 4.40 -10.71 11.29
CA ALA A 61 3.78 -10.04 10.14
C ALA A 61 4.79 -9.22 9.36
N GLY A 62 4.75 -9.37 8.04
CA GLY A 62 5.61 -8.65 7.11
C GLY A 62 4.97 -8.49 5.74
N LEU A 63 5.69 -7.87 4.83
CA LEU A 63 5.26 -7.70 3.45
C LEU A 63 6.09 -8.58 2.52
N ARG A 64 5.40 -9.25 1.60
CA ARG A 64 6.03 -9.94 0.49
C ARG A 64 6.57 -8.93 -0.52
N THR A 65 7.62 -9.28 -1.24
CA THR A 65 8.05 -8.50 -2.42
C THR A 65 6.92 -8.41 -3.45
N PRO A 66 6.70 -7.25 -4.09
CA PRO A 66 5.72 -7.12 -5.18
C PRO A 66 6.19 -7.79 -6.48
N ILE A 67 7.46 -8.19 -6.56
CA ILE A 67 8.04 -8.82 -7.75
C ILE A 67 7.49 -10.24 -7.87
N THR A 68 6.94 -10.58 -9.02
CA THR A 68 6.47 -11.93 -9.34
C THR A 68 7.28 -12.48 -10.51
N LEU A 69 7.89 -13.64 -10.31
CA LEU A 69 8.67 -14.35 -11.32
C LEU A 69 7.89 -15.55 -11.82
N SER A 70 7.93 -15.80 -13.13
CA SER A 70 7.14 -16.89 -13.77
C SER A 70 7.62 -18.28 -13.40
N ARG A 71 8.91 -18.45 -13.11
CA ARG A 71 9.55 -19.76 -12.86
C ARG A 71 10.13 -19.94 -11.47
N SER A 72 10.22 -18.88 -10.69
CA SER A 72 10.82 -18.89 -9.35
C SER A 72 9.90 -18.12 -8.40
N PRO A 73 8.97 -18.81 -7.73
CA PRO A 73 8.07 -18.14 -6.79
C PRO A 73 8.89 -17.50 -5.66
N THR A 74 8.60 -16.22 -5.42
CA THR A 74 9.20 -15.48 -4.30
C THR A 74 8.42 -15.82 -3.03
N VAL A 75 9.00 -16.65 -2.19
CA VAL A 75 8.42 -17.06 -0.90
C VAL A 75 9.27 -16.48 0.23
N ALA A 76 8.64 -15.92 1.24
CA ALA A 76 9.33 -15.54 2.48
C ALA A 76 9.74 -16.85 3.19
N GLN A 77 11.05 -17.08 3.34
CA GLN A 77 11.60 -18.30 3.92
C GLN A 77 11.72 -18.27 5.44
N GLY A 78 11.53 -17.10 6.05
CA GLY A 78 11.59 -16.92 7.50
C GLY A 78 11.21 -15.50 7.89
N ALA A 79 11.07 -15.28 9.19
CA ALA A 79 10.83 -13.96 9.75
C ALA A 79 12.05 -13.05 9.61
N ALA A 80 11.83 -11.74 9.76
CA ALA A 80 12.93 -10.80 9.89
C ALA A 80 13.77 -11.14 11.13
N PRO A 81 15.11 -11.12 11.05
CA PRO A 81 15.97 -11.42 12.19
C PRO A 81 15.81 -10.37 13.30
N ALA A 82 16.02 -10.80 14.54
CA ALA A 82 16.06 -9.88 15.67
C ALA A 82 17.26 -8.94 15.58
N LEU A 83 17.21 -7.83 16.32
CA LEU A 83 18.31 -6.86 16.36
C LEU A 83 19.59 -7.54 16.84
N GLY A 84 20.63 -7.51 16.02
CA GLY A 84 21.92 -8.16 16.29
C GLY A 84 21.98 -9.64 15.89
N GLU A 85 20.90 -10.23 15.43
CA GLU A 85 20.88 -11.56 14.85
C GLU A 85 21.31 -11.49 13.37
N GLY A 86 22.23 -12.32 12.96
CA GLY A 86 22.79 -12.29 11.61
C GLY A 86 24.10 -11.51 11.50
N ALA A 87 25.11 -11.97 12.25
CA ALA A 87 26.46 -11.45 12.08
C ALA A 87 26.95 -11.72 10.65
N PHE A 88 27.26 -10.65 9.92
CA PHE A 88 27.85 -10.71 8.60
C PHE A 88 29.25 -11.34 8.73
N SER A 89 29.40 -12.62 8.42
CA SER A 89 30.70 -13.23 8.27
C SER A 89 31.18 -13.07 6.83
N TRP A 90 32.03 -12.07 6.59
CA TRP A 90 32.81 -12.02 5.37
C TRP A 90 33.81 -13.22 5.40
N ARG A 91 33.49 -14.28 4.69
CA ARG A 91 34.54 -15.24 4.34
C ARG A 91 35.43 -14.58 3.29
N ARG A 92 36.67 -14.32 3.66
CA ARG A 92 37.73 -13.96 2.70
C ARG A 92 38.07 -15.17 1.84
#